data_ed1228f270481a3989acd9a4608b8f3d
#
_entry.id   ed1228f270481a3989acd9a4608b8f3d
#
_cell.length_a   1.000
_cell.length_b   1.000
_cell.length_c   1.000
_cell.angle_alpha   90.00
_cell.angle_beta   90.00
_cell.angle_gamma   90.00
#
_symmetry.space_group_name_H-M   'P 1'
#
loop_
_entity.id
_entity.type
_entity.pdbx_description
1 polymer ?
#
loop_
_entity_poly.entity_id
_entity_poly.type
_entity_poly.pdbx_seq_one_letter_code
_entity_poly.pdbx_strand_id
1 'polypeptide(L)'
;MKKKMAAVFLAGILTSSFLLTGCGNSTADNRSASSSSSASSASASGDLLEQIQSKGEIVVAMEGTWAPWTYHDEDDNLVGYDVEVAQQIAEKLGVKATFVEGEWDGLLAGIDSGRYDIMVNGVDITEERAEKYSFSDPYAYNRTAVIVNSANDEIQSMEDLDGKSTANTISSTYAEVAEKYGAAVTGVDDLEQTFELLLSGRIDATLNAEVTYYDYMKAHPDAEIKIACL
;
A
#
# COMPACT_ATOMS: atom_id res chain seq x y z
N MET A 1 26.71 17.27 40.11
CA MET A 1 25.96 16.89 41.35
C MET A 1 25.03 15.74 41.03
N LYS A 2 25.27 14.61 41.66
CA LYS A 2 24.54 13.34 41.47
C LYS A 2 23.23 13.40 42.27
N LYS A 3 22.09 12.98 41.71
CA LYS A 3 20.96 12.46 42.49
C LYS A 3 20.40 11.19 41.81
N LYS A 4 20.64 10.07 42.47
CA LYS A 4 20.00 8.77 42.30
C LYS A 4 18.70 8.75 43.12
N MET A 5 17.64 8.15 42.62
CA MET A 5 16.53 7.57 43.40
C MET A 5 15.94 6.47 42.53
N ALA A 6 16.09 5.26 42.77
CA ALA A 6 15.65 4.29 43.74
C ALA A 6 14.24 3.74 43.37
N ALA A 7 14.25 2.45 43.05
CA ALA A 7 13.13 1.58 42.72
C ALA A 7 12.22 1.30 43.93
N VAL A 8 10.95 1.03 43.68
CA VAL A 8 10.11 0.25 44.60
C VAL A 8 9.31 -0.78 43.81
N PHE A 9 9.61 -2.04 44.09
CA PHE A 9 8.84 -3.21 43.74
C PHE A 9 7.62 -3.34 44.68
N LEU A 10 6.47 -3.69 44.13
CA LEU A 10 5.38 -4.27 44.93
C LEU A 10 4.77 -5.44 44.15
N ALA A 11 5.05 -6.64 44.62
CA ALA A 11 4.44 -7.89 44.23
C ALA A 11 3.10 -8.06 44.99
N GLY A 12 2.07 -8.47 44.29
CA GLY A 12 0.81 -8.86 44.90
C GLY A 12 0.24 -10.10 44.22
N ILE A 13 0.45 -11.23 44.89
CA ILE A 13 -0.12 -12.54 44.56
C ILE A 13 -1.50 -12.61 45.24
N LEU A 14 -2.53 -12.97 44.48
CA LEU A 14 -3.79 -13.47 45.07
C LEU A 14 -4.28 -14.67 44.23
N THR A 15 -4.08 -15.83 44.81
CA THR A 15 -4.68 -17.12 44.48
C THR A 15 -6.08 -17.20 45.06
N SER A 16 -7.07 -17.62 44.26
CA SER A 16 -8.34 -18.13 44.79
C SER A 16 -8.81 -19.29 43.92
N SER A 17 -8.61 -20.47 44.48
CA SER A 17 -9.16 -21.74 44.01
C SER A 17 -10.61 -21.89 44.51
N PHE A 18 -11.55 -22.25 43.63
CA PHE A 18 -12.82 -22.83 44.04
C PHE A 18 -13.09 -24.11 43.25
N LEU A 19 -12.97 -25.22 43.95
CA LEU A 19 -13.49 -26.52 43.58
C LEU A 19 -14.93 -26.64 44.11
N LEU A 20 -15.86 -27.04 43.29
CA LEU A 20 -17.13 -27.64 43.76
C LEU A 20 -17.54 -28.72 42.77
N THR A 21 -17.38 -29.94 43.27
CA THR A 21 -17.97 -31.19 42.76
C THR A 21 -19.45 -31.25 43.10
N GLY A 22 -20.25 -31.73 42.15
CA GLY A 22 -21.64 -32.05 42.41
C GLY A 22 -22.20 -33.01 41.36
N CYS A 23 -22.13 -34.34 41.64
CA CYS A 23 -22.89 -35.36 40.92
C CYS A 23 -24.36 -35.34 41.36
N GLY A 24 -25.28 -35.47 40.42
CA GLY A 24 -26.70 -35.72 40.68
C GLY A 24 -27.39 -36.19 39.43
N ASN A 25 -27.66 -37.50 39.39
CA ASN A 25 -28.40 -38.20 38.35
C ASN A 25 -29.91 -38.11 38.64
N SER A 26 -30.74 -37.72 37.69
CA SER A 26 -32.14 -38.18 37.59
C SER A 26 -32.75 -37.73 36.22
N THR A 27 -33.27 -38.73 35.56
CA THR A 27 -34.14 -38.76 34.39
C THR A 27 -35.43 -37.96 34.58
N ALA A 28 -35.82 -37.18 33.59
CA ALA A 28 -37.20 -37.03 33.10
C ALA A 28 -37.28 -36.12 31.88
N ASP A 29 -37.97 -36.61 30.86
CA ASP A 29 -38.37 -35.94 29.63
C ASP A 29 -38.98 -34.56 29.85
N ASN A 30 -38.51 -33.54 29.09
CA ASN A 30 -39.44 -32.56 28.60
C ASN A 30 -38.87 -31.86 27.35
N ARG A 31 -39.61 -31.96 26.25
CA ARG A 31 -39.37 -31.28 25.00
C ARG A 31 -39.56 -29.79 25.20
N SER A 32 -38.50 -29.04 25.03
CA SER A 32 -38.59 -27.59 24.77
C SER A 32 -37.64 -27.26 23.64
N ALA A 33 -38.21 -26.75 22.58
CA ALA A 33 -37.55 -26.29 21.39
C ALA A 33 -36.56 -25.17 21.72
N SER A 34 -35.28 -25.47 21.72
CA SER A 34 -34.23 -24.45 21.62
C SER A 34 -34.14 -24.03 20.17
N SER A 35 -34.73 -22.89 19.87
CA SER A 35 -34.43 -22.14 18.66
C SER A 35 -32.93 -21.71 18.71
N SER A 36 -32.08 -22.55 18.14
CA SER A 36 -30.75 -22.12 17.75
C SER A 36 -30.92 -21.08 16.63
N SER A 37 -30.84 -19.82 17.02
CA SER A 37 -30.59 -18.73 16.06
C SER A 37 -29.22 -19.00 15.45
N SER A 38 -29.18 -19.79 14.38
CA SER A 38 -28.07 -19.76 13.42
C SER A 38 -28.04 -18.35 12.91
N ALA A 39 -27.05 -17.58 13.39
CA ALA A 39 -26.63 -16.38 12.70
C ALA A 39 -26.18 -16.84 11.31
N SER A 40 -27.11 -16.76 10.37
CA SER A 40 -26.81 -16.88 8.95
C SER A 40 -25.88 -15.75 8.63
N SER A 41 -24.59 -16.08 8.50
CA SER A 41 -23.69 -15.26 7.70
C SER A 41 -24.33 -15.25 6.33
N ALA A 42 -25.06 -14.20 6.02
CA ALA A 42 -25.50 -13.94 4.67
C ALA A 42 -24.19 -13.72 3.88
N SER A 43 -23.70 -14.76 3.24
CA SER A 43 -22.84 -14.61 2.08
C SER A 43 -23.61 -13.69 1.15
N ALA A 44 -23.12 -12.48 0.95
CA ALA A 44 -23.63 -11.58 -0.06
C ALA A 44 -23.45 -12.31 -1.39
N SER A 45 -24.53 -12.92 -1.88
CA SER A 45 -24.55 -13.75 -3.09
C SER A 45 -24.77 -12.88 -4.33
N GLY A 46 -24.05 -11.78 -4.42
CA GLY A 46 -24.02 -10.91 -5.59
C GLY A 46 -22.59 -10.77 -6.08
N ASP A 47 -22.42 -10.58 -7.38
CA ASP A 47 -21.20 -10.10 -7.99
C ASP A 47 -20.73 -8.82 -7.27
N LEU A 48 -19.41 -8.57 -7.20
CA LEU A 48 -18.84 -7.37 -6.59
C LEU A 48 -19.47 -6.09 -7.16
N LEU A 49 -19.72 -6.05 -8.46
CA LEU A 49 -20.39 -4.93 -9.12
C LEU A 49 -21.79 -4.67 -8.56
N GLU A 50 -22.60 -5.72 -8.37
CA GLU A 50 -23.94 -5.60 -7.78
C GLU A 50 -23.86 -5.06 -6.34
N GLN A 51 -22.86 -5.49 -5.57
CA GLN A 51 -22.62 -5.01 -4.21
C GLN A 51 -22.26 -3.52 -4.19
N ILE A 52 -21.31 -3.08 -5.05
CA ILE A 52 -20.92 -1.68 -5.22
C ILE A 52 -22.12 -0.83 -5.60
N GLN A 53 -22.90 -1.25 -6.61
CA GLN A 53 -24.08 -0.52 -7.07
C GLN A 53 -25.17 -0.44 -5.99
N SER A 54 -25.40 -1.51 -5.24
CA SER A 54 -26.39 -1.52 -4.16
C SER A 54 -26.00 -0.64 -2.97
N LYS A 55 -24.70 -0.54 -2.67
CA LYS A 55 -24.17 0.39 -1.65
C LYS A 55 -24.21 1.86 -2.13
N GLY A 56 -24.16 2.08 -3.45
CA GLY A 56 -24.03 3.41 -4.04
C GLY A 56 -22.62 4.00 -3.91
N GLU A 57 -21.64 3.17 -3.60
CA GLU A 57 -20.25 3.62 -3.37
C GLU A 57 -19.26 2.54 -3.81
N ILE A 58 -18.10 2.98 -4.35
CA ILE A 58 -16.93 2.16 -4.62
C ILE A 58 -15.75 2.64 -3.76
N VAL A 59 -15.13 1.73 -3.03
CA VAL A 59 -13.97 2.02 -2.18
C VAL A 59 -12.70 1.82 -2.98
N VAL A 60 -11.96 2.91 -3.19
CA VAL A 60 -10.76 2.96 -4.03
C VAL A 60 -9.53 3.14 -3.16
N ALA A 61 -8.58 2.22 -3.26
CA ALA A 61 -7.30 2.27 -2.59
C ALA A 61 -6.23 2.96 -3.44
N MET A 62 -5.43 3.85 -2.84
CA MET A 62 -4.28 4.53 -3.46
C MET A 62 -3.33 5.09 -2.41
N GLU A 63 -2.11 5.47 -2.81
CA GLU A 63 -1.10 5.97 -1.85
C GLU A 63 -1.35 7.40 -1.38
N GLY A 64 -1.69 8.32 -2.28
CA GLY A 64 -1.83 9.75 -1.96
C GLY A 64 -0.50 10.50 -1.81
N THR A 65 0.64 9.84 -2.05
CA THR A 65 2.00 10.40 -1.87
C THR A 65 2.87 10.27 -3.12
N TRP A 66 2.29 9.92 -4.26
CA TRP A 66 3.00 9.65 -5.51
C TRP A 66 2.53 10.54 -6.67
N ALA A 67 3.07 11.76 -6.73
CA ALA A 67 2.81 12.69 -7.83
C ALA A 67 3.45 12.21 -9.15
N PRO A 68 2.80 12.42 -10.30
CA PRO A 68 1.51 13.08 -10.51
C PRO A 68 0.31 12.11 -10.51
N TRP A 69 0.48 10.89 -10.02
CA TRP A 69 -0.53 9.83 -10.07
C TRP A 69 -1.61 9.98 -9.00
N THR A 70 -1.18 10.01 -7.74
CA THR A 70 -2.04 10.22 -6.57
C THR A 70 -1.26 11.03 -5.54
N TYR A 71 -1.72 12.24 -5.21
CA TYR A 71 -1.02 13.13 -4.29
C TYR A 71 -1.96 14.23 -3.76
N HIS A 72 -1.50 14.95 -2.75
CA HIS A 72 -2.21 16.11 -2.22
C HIS A 72 -1.70 17.41 -2.86
N ASP A 73 -2.62 18.27 -3.28
CA ASP A 73 -2.30 19.61 -3.78
C ASP A 73 -1.99 20.57 -2.60
N GLU A 74 -1.70 21.85 -2.92
CA GLU A 74 -1.37 22.87 -1.92
C GLU A 74 -2.55 23.18 -0.94
N ASP A 75 -3.78 22.83 -1.32
CA ASP A 75 -4.99 22.99 -0.51
C ASP A 75 -5.35 21.69 0.24
N ASP A 76 -4.45 20.69 0.25
CA ASP A 76 -4.63 19.37 0.87
C ASP A 76 -5.77 18.54 0.26
N ASN A 77 -6.07 18.74 -1.03
CA ASN A 77 -7.01 17.89 -1.74
C ASN A 77 -6.27 16.72 -2.40
N LEU A 78 -6.83 15.53 -2.28
CA LEU A 78 -6.34 14.35 -3.01
C LEU A 78 -6.64 14.53 -4.51
N VAL A 79 -5.59 14.58 -5.31
CA VAL A 79 -5.61 14.85 -6.75
C VAL A 79 -4.64 13.94 -7.49
N GLY A 80 -4.67 13.97 -8.82
CA GLY A 80 -3.75 13.24 -9.67
C GLY A 80 -4.47 12.43 -10.74
N TYR A 81 -3.68 11.89 -11.67
CA TYR A 81 -4.21 11.15 -12.81
C TYR A 81 -5.08 9.96 -12.39
N ASP A 82 -4.61 9.18 -11.43
CA ASP A 82 -5.33 7.99 -10.95
C ASP A 82 -6.58 8.35 -10.14
N VAL A 83 -6.57 9.49 -9.45
CA VAL A 83 -7.74 10.01 -8.75
C VAL A 83 -8.84 10.35 -9.76
N GLU A 84 -8.49 11.02 -10.87
CA GLU A 84 -9.45 11.35 -11.94
C GLU A 84 -9.97 10.08 -12.63
N VAL A 85 -9.10 9.09 -12.88
CA VAL A 85 -9.51 7.79 -13.44
C VAL A 85 -10.51 7.10 -12.52
N ALA A 86 -10.23 7.04 -11.22
CA ALA A 86 -11.13 6.44 -10.24
C ALA A 86 -12.48 7.16 -10.14
N GLN A 87 -12.47 8.49 -10.19
CA GLN A 87 -13.70 9.30 -10.22
C GLN A 87 -14.55 9.01 -11.46
N GLN A 88 -13.92 8.90 -12.63
CA GLN A 88 -14.61 8.55 -13.87
C GLN A 88 -15.18 7.11 -13.84
N ILE A 89 -14.47 6.16 -13.23
CA ILE A 89 -14.98 4.79 -13.02
C ILE A 89 -16.25 4.85 -12.17
N ALA A 90 -16.21 5.53 -11.03
CA ALA A 90 -17.34 5.64 -10.13
C ALA A 90 -18.55 6.31 -10.82
N GLU A 91 -18.32 7.40 -11.58
CA GLU A 91 -19.36 8.09 -12.35
C GLU A 91 -20.03 7.14 -13.37
N LYS A 92 -19.23 6.39 -14.12
CA LYS A 92 -19.76 5.42 -15.11
C LYS A 92 -20.54 4.28 -14.47
N LEU A 93 -20.18 3.87 -13.24
CA LEU A 93 -20.91 2.86 -12.47
C LEU A 93 -22.16 3.45 -11.80
N GLY A 94 -22.33 4.76 -11.78
CA GLY A 94 -23.43 5.46 -11.12
C GLY A 94 -23.33 5.47 -9.60
N VAL A 95 -22.12 5.44 -9.06
CA VAL A 95 -21.84 5.38 -7.62
C VAL A 95 -20.87 6.51 -7.21
N LYS A 96 -20.67 6.70 -5.90
CA LYS A 96 -19.68 7.63 -5.36
C LYS A 96 -18.33 6.92 -5.20
N ALA A 97 -17.22 7.58 -5.57
CA ALA A 97 -15.89 7.15 -5.16
C ALA A 97 -15.62 7.54 -3.71
N THR A 98 -15.12 6.59 -2.93
CA THR A 98 -14.60 6.80 -1.57
C THR A 98 -13.14 6.36 -1.57
N PHE A 99 -12.23 7.32 -1.37
CA PHE A 99 -10.79 7.07 -1.41
C PHE A 99 -10.27 6.65 -0.05
N VAL A 100 -9.36 5.67 -0.05
CA VAL A 100 -8.61 5.23 1.13
C VAL A 100 -7.13 5.26 0.79
N GLU A 101 -6.42 6.06 1.55
CA GLU A 101 -4.98 6.24 1.39
C GLU A 101 -4.20 5.34 2.35
N GLY A 102 -3.02 4.92 1.93
CA GLY A 102 -2.13 4.09 2.74
C GLY A 102 -0.86 3.71 2.01
N GLU A 103 0.03 3.05 2.70
CA GLU A 103 1.27 2.52 2.13
C GLU A 103 0.97 1.34 1.18
N TRP A 104 1.76 1.21 0.13
CA TRP A 104 1.60 0.24 -0.95
C TRP A 104 1.27 -1.19 -0.47
N ASP A 105 2.08 -1.75 0.45
CA ASP A 105 1.87 -3.11 0.95
C ASP A 105 0.56 -3.26 1.73
N GLY A 106 0.18 -2.21 2.46
CA GLY A 106 -1.10 -2.14 3.19
C GLY A 106 -2.30 -2.09 2.25
N LEU A 107 -2.17 -1.42 1.09
CA LEU A 107 -3.22 -1.34 0.07
C LEU A 107 -3.45 -2.71 -0.58
N LEU A 108 -2.38 -3.42 -0.98
CA LEU A 108 -2.47 -4.78 -1.54
C LEU A 108 -3.13 -5.76 -0.54
N ALA A 109 -2.70 -5.74 0.73
CA ALA A 109 -3.32 -6.54 1.77
C ALA A 109 -4.81 -6.20 2.00
N GLY A 110 -5.19 -4.95 1.79
CA GLY A 110 -6.57 -4.48 1.85
C GLY A 110 -7.44 -5.02 0.73
N ILE A 111 -6.89 -5.11 -0.50
CA ILE A 111 -7.53 -5.77 -1.64
C ILE A 111 -7.71 -7.27 -1.35
N ASP A 112 -6.66 -7.95 -0.88
CA ASP A 112 -6.69 -9.38 -0.55
C ASP A 112 -7.76 -9.73 0.49
N SER A 113 -7.98 -8.83 1.45
CA SER A 113 -8.98 -9.02 2.51
C SER A 113 -10.38 -8.51 2.14
N GLY A 114 -10.57 -7.94 0.95
CA GLY A 114 -11.83 -7.34 0.52
C GLY A 114 -12.23 -6.08 1.31
N ARG A 115 -11.24 -5.37 1.88
CA ARG A 115 -11.46 -4.09 2.56
C ARG A 115 -11.72 -2.97 1.57
N TYR A 116 -11.11 -3.05 0.41
CA TYR A 116 -11.25 -2.13 -0.73
C TYR A 116 -11.84 -2.87 -1.91
N ASP A 117 -12.62 -2.17 -2.74
CA ASP A 117 -13.24 -2.76 -3.92
C ASP A 117 -12.27 -2.79 -5.10
N ILE A 118 -11.48 -1.73 -5.27
CA ILE A 118 -10.43 -1.61 -6.31
C ILE A 118 -9.20 -0.86 -5.77
N MET A 119 -8.07 -1.06 -6.44
CA MET A 119 -6.87 -0.24 -6.28
C MET A 119 -6.59 0.48 -7.60
N VAL A 120 -6.43 1.81 -7.55
CA VAL A 120 -6.04 2.66 -8.67
C VAL A 120 -4.83 3.47 -8.23
N ASN A 121 -3.63 3.03 -8.63
CA ASN A 121 -2.34 3.55 -8.15
C ASN A 121 -1.20 3.18 -9.10
N GLY A 122 -1.38 3.38 -10.42
CA GLY A 122 -0.37 3.04 -11.42
C GLY A 122 0.13 1.59 -11.34
N VAL A 123 -0.76 0.66 -10.97
CA VAL A 123 -0.38 -0.74 -10.71
C VAL A 123 -0.02 -1.44 -12.00
N ASP A 124 1.26 -1.76 -12.17
CA ASP A 124 1.74 -2.51 -13.32
C ASP A 124 1.15 -3.92 -13.39
N ILE A 125 0.75 -4.33 -14.58
CA ILE A 125 0.29 -5.69 -14.88
C ILE A 125 1.52 -6.58 -15.07
N THR A 126 1.84 -7.40 -14.05
CA THR A 126 2.87 -8.44 -14.15
C THR A 126 2.23 -9.82 -14.20
N GLU A 127 2.97 -10.83 -14.68
CA GLU A 127 2.48 -12.21 -14.71
C GLU A 127 2.10 -12.68 -13.31
N GLU A 128 2.95 -12.42 -12.31
CA GLU A 128 2.71 -12.79 -10.91
C GLU A 128 1.44 -12.12 -10.35
N ARG A 129 1.26 -10.83 -10.57
CA ARG A 129 0.08 -10.10 -10.12
C ARG A 129 -1.19 -10.56 -10.85
N ALA A 130 -1.09 -10.88 -12.14
CA ALA A 130 -2.22 -11.35 -12.94
C ALA A 130 -2.71 -12.77 -12.53
N GLU A 131 -1.87 -13.58 -11.89
CA GLU A 131 -2.28 -14.85 -11.29
C GLU A 131 -3.16 -14.65 -10.05
N LYS A 132 -3.04 -13.51 -9.38
CA LYS A 132 -3.68 -13.23 -8.10
C LYS A 132 -4.82 -12.22 -8.20
N TYR A 133 -4.69 -11.24 -9.08
CA TYR A 133 -5.62 -10.12 -9.23
C TYR A 133 -6.22 -10.06 -10.63
N SER A 134 -7.45 -9.51 -10.71
CA SER A 134 -8.04 -9.13 -11.99
C SER A 134 -7.69 -7.68 -12.31
N PHE A 135 -7.26 -7.44 -13.54
CA PHE A 135 -6.92 -6.11 -14.04
C PHE A 135 -7.94 -5.62 -15.06
N SER A 136 -8.07 -4.30 -15.18
CA SER A 136 -8.69 -3.66 -16.34
C SER A 136 -7.77 -3.72 -17.54
N ASP A 137 -8.26 -3.27 -18.71
CA ASP A 137 -7.35 -2.87 -19.79
C ASP A 137 -6.43 -1.75 -19.30
N PRO A 138 -5.16 -1.69 -19.77
CA PRO A 138 -4.25 -0.61 -19.41
C PRO A 138 -4.81 0.76 -19.79
N TYR A 139 -4.89 1.67 -18.85
CA TYR A 139 -5.35 3.05 -19.07
C TYR A 139 -4.18 4.05 -19.22
N ALA A 140 -2.95 3.62 -18.92
CA ALA A 140 -1.73 4.39 -19.13
C ALA A 140 -0.57 3.46 -19.50
N TYR A 141 0.42 4.00 -20.20
CA TYR A 141 1.70 3.35 -20.48
C TYR A 141 2.82 4.26 -20.01
N ASN A 142 3.78 3.70 -19.32
CA ASN A 142 4.86 4.42 -18.69
C ASN A 142 6.21 3.80 -19.04
N ARG A 143 7.29 4.58 -18.92
CA ARG A 143 8.67 4.10 -19.00
C ARG A 143 9.32 4.18 -17.64
N THR A 144 10.04 3.14 -17.28
CA THR A 144 10.89 3.15 -16.08
C THR A 144 12.13 3.96 -16.35
N ALA A 145 12.35 4.99 -15.53
CA ALA A 145 13.55 5.81 -15.56
C ALA A 145 14.47 5.41 -14.41
N VAL A 146 15.76 5.29 -14.70
CA VAL A 146 16.83 5.28 -13.69
C VAL A 146 17.21 6.71 -13.43
N ILE A 147 16.99 7.17 -12.19
CA ILE A 147 17.24 8.55 -11.76
C ILE A 147 18.45 8.55 -10.84
N VAL A 148 19.39 9.43 -11.13
CA VAL A 148 20.68 9.56 -10.41
C VAL A 148 20.94 11.00 -10.05
N ASN A 149 21.88 11.24 -9.13
CA ASN A 149 22.41 12.59 -8.92
C ASN A 149 23.01 13.14 -10.23
N SER A 150 22.83 14.42 -10.51
CA SER A 150 23.28 15.06 -11.77
C SER A 150 24.77 14.94 -12.02
N ALA A 151 25.58 14.82 -10.97
CA ALA A 151 27.02 14.60 -11.04
C ALA A 151 27.42 13.12 -11.29
N ASN A 152 26.46 12.19 -11.24
CA ASN A 152 26.75 10.77 -11.49
C ASN A 152 26.83 10.51 -13.00
N ASP A 153 28.02 10.12 -13.48
CA ASP A 153 28.26 9.72 -14.87
C ASP A 153 28.63 8.23 -14.99
N GLU A 154 28.58 7.47 -13.89
CA GLU A 154 28.90 6.04 -13.85
C GLU A 154 27.73 5.19 -14.31
N ILE A 155 26.48 5.57 -14.00
CA ILE A 155 25.28 4.85 -14.38
C ILE A 155 24.73 5.48 -15.66
N GLN A 156 24.70 4.72 -16.75
CA GLN A 156 24.20 5.13 -18.06
C GLN A 156 23.24 4.10 -18.69
N SER A 157 23.16 2.91 -18.09
CA SER A 157 22.26 1.84 -18.49
C SER A 157 21.74 1.08 -17.27
N MET A 158 20.75 0.20 -17.46
CA MET A 158 20.25 -0.66 -16.38
C MET A 158 21.34 -1.61 -15.86
N GLU A 159 22.25 -2.09 -16.72
CA GLU A 159 23.35 -2.99 -16.38
C GLU A 159 24.35 -2.35 -15.42
N ASP A 160 24.45 -1.02 -15.41
CA ASP A 160 25.34 -0.29 -14.51
C ASP A 160 24.83 -0.22 -13.06
N LEU A 161 23.62 -0.74 -12.82
CA LEU A 161 23.04 -0.88 -11.47
C LEU A 161 23.68 -2.02 -10.66
N ASP A 162 24.46 -2.91 -11.31
CA ASP A 162 25.12 -4.03 -10.60
C ASP A 162 26.02 -3.54 -9.48
N GLY A 163 25.74 -3.98 -8.28
CA GLY A 163 26.44 -3.57 -7.05
C GLY A 163 26.18 -2.14 -6.56
N LYS A 164 25.26 -1.40 -7.21
CA LYS A 164 24.86 -0.06 -6.76
C LYS A 164 23.75 -0.13 -5.71
N SER A 165 23.61 0.95 -4.95
CA SER A 165 22.53 1.10 -3.96
C SER A 165 21.34 1.86 -4.56
N THR A 166 20.12 1.37 -4.32
CA THR A 166 18.89 2.05 -4.71
C THR A 166 17.91 2.12 -3.54
N ALA A 167 16.88 2.94 -3.65
CA ALA A 167 15.77 2.96 -2.71
C ALA A 167 14.44 3.00 -3.48
N ASN A 168 13.54 2.10 -3.10
CA ASN A 168 12.20 1.99 -3.67
C ASN A 168 11.28 1.31 -2.65
N THR A 169 9.97 1.43 -2.81
CA THR A 169 8.99 0.59 -2.07
C THR A 169 9.23 -0.87 -2.44
N ILE A 170 9.42 -1.73 -1.43
CA ILE A 170 9.99 -3.08 -1.59
C ILE A 170 9.20 -3.96 -2.57
N SER A 171 7.87 -4.00 -2.50
CA SER A 171 7.06 -4.84 -3.40
C SER A 171 6.66 -4.14 -4.71
N SER A 172 7.33 -3.02 -5.04
CA SER A 172 7.12 -2.33 -6.31
C SER A 172 7.87 -2.99 -7.46
N THR A 173 7.36 -2.86 -8.69
CA THR A 173 8.06 -3.29 -9.90
C THR A 173 9.40 -2.56 -10.09
N TYR A 174 9.56 -1.37 -9.54
CA TYR A 174 10.81 -0.61 -9.57
C TYR A 174 11.90 -1.29 -8.72
N ALA A 175 11.53 -1.77 -7.52
CA ALA A 175 12.44 -2.56 -6.68
C ALA A 175 12.84 -3.87 -7.37
N GLU A 176 11.86 -4.60 -7.91
CA GLU A 176 12.10 -5.85 -8.64
C GLU A 176 13.04 -5.65 -9.84
N VAL A 177 12.86 -4.57 -10.60
CA VAL A 177 13.76 -4.24 -11.73
C VAL A 177 15.16 -3.91 -11.23
N ALA A 178 15.30 -3.09 -10.18
CA ALA A 178 16.60 -2.76 -9.59
C ALA A 178 17.35 -4.00 -9.11
N GLU A 179 16.67 -4.89 -8.38
CA GLU A 179 17.24 -6.17 -7.92
C GLU A 179 17.63 -7.10 -9.08
N LYS A 180 16.81 -7.17 -10.11
CA LYS A 180 17.10 -7.96 -11.33
C LYS A 180 18.40 -7.54 -11.99
N TYR A 181 18.75 -6.26 -11.92
CA TYR A 181 20.00 -5.71 -12.45
C TYR A 181 21.13 -5.65 -11.40
N GLY A 182 20.97 -6.30 -10.25
CA GLY A 182 22.03 -6.48 -9.25
C GLY A 182 22.17 -5.33 -8.25
N ALA A 183 21.22 -4.40 -8.19
CA ALA A 183 21.23 -3.34 -7.19
C ALA A 183 20.86 -3.86 -5.81
N ALA A 184 21.42 -3.23 -4.77
CA ALA A 184 21.01 -3.40 -3.39
C ALA A 184 19.88 -2.42 -3.06
N VAL A 185 18.64 -2.91 -2.94
CA VAL A 185 17.47 -2.07 -2.69
C VAL A 185 17.27 -1.80 -1.20
N THR A 186 17.10 -0.53 -0.85
CA THR A 186 16.64 -0.09 0.49
C THR A 186 15.15 0.22 0.42
N GLY A 187 14.37 -0.36 1.33
CA GLY A 187 12.94 -0.07 1.43
C GLY A 187 12.66 1.34 1.93
N VAL A 188 11.73 2.01 1.28
CA VAL A 188 11.17 3.32 1.67
C VAL A 188 9.65 3.28 1.52
N ASP A 189 8.97 4.16 2.23
CA ASP A 189 7.52 4.16 2.27
C ASP A 189 6.90 5.11 1.22
N ASP A 190 7.66 6.12 0.79
CA ASP A 190 7.18 7.13 -0.14
C ASP A 190 8.27 7.68 -1.09
N LEU A 191 7.81 8.44 -2.09
CA LEU A 191 8.66 9.04 -3.11
C LEU A 191 9.60 10.13 -2.56
N GLU A 192 9.17 10.89 -1.57
CA GLU A 192 9.95 11.99 -1.01
C GLU A 192 11.20 11.46 -0.30
N GLN A 193 11.06 10.42 0.51
CA GLN A 193 12.19 9.72 1.14
C GLN A 193 13.19 9.22 0.10
N THR A 194 12.70 8.70 -1.02
CA THR A 194 13.55 8.23 -2.12
C THR A 194 14.44 9.34 -2.66
N PHE A 195 13.85 10.49 -2.98
CA PHE A 195 14.61 11.63 -3.51
C PHE A 195 15.52 12.27 -2.45
N GLU A 196 15.13 12.30 -1.19
CA GLU A 196 16.01 12.75 -0.10
C GLU A 196 17.26 11.87 0.02
N LEU A 197 17.12 10.56 -0.07
CA LEU A 197 18.25 9.64 -0.04
C LEU A 197 19.18 9.83 -1.24
N LEU A 198 18.60 10.03 -2.44
CA LEU A 198 19.35 10.27 -3.66
C LEU A 198 20.11 11.60 -3.60
N LEU A 199 19.46 12.69 -3.25
CA LEU A 199 20.06 14.04 -3.16
C LEU A 199 21.12 14.11 -2.07
N SER A 200 20.96 13.37 -0.97
CA SER A 200 21.97 13.30 0.09
C SER A 200 23.14 12.35 -0.22
N GLY A 201 23.12 11.66 -1.37
CA GLY A 201 24.16 10.71 -1.78
C GLY A 201 24.20 9.44 -0.93
N ARG A 202 23.12 9.08 -0.27
CA ARG A 202 22.99 7.84 0.50
C ARG A 202 22.67 6.63 -0.37
N ILE A 203 22.15 6.86 -1.56
CA ILE A 203 21.93 5.86 -2.61
C ILE A 203 22.52 6.38 -3.91
N ASP A 204 22.87 5.45 -4.81
CA ASP A 204 23.47 5.77 -6.12
C ASP A 204 22.40 6.12 -7.16
N ALA A 205 21.25 5.46 -7.10
CA ALA A 205 20.15 5.62 -8.05
C ALA A 205 18.79 5.30 -7.40
N THR A 206 17.71 5.67 -8.08
CA THR A 206 16.37 5.14 -7.87
C THR A 206 15.69 4.90 -9.20
N LEU A 207 14.69 4.02 -9.22
CA LEU A 207 13.86 3.74 -10.38
C LEU A 207 12.46 4.28 -10.13
N ASN A 208 11.87 4.92 -11.13
CA ASN A 208 10.47 5.38 -11.04
C ASN A 208 9.91 5.64 -12.45
N ALA A 209 8.63 5.99 -12.50
CA ALA A 209 8.00 6.50 -13.71
C ALA A 209 8.74 7.71 -14.26
N GLU A 210 9.01 7.74 -15.57
CA GLU A 210 9.63 8.91 -16.21
C GLU A 210 8.84 10.19 -15.93
N VAL A 211 7.52 10.12 -15.95
CA VAL A 211 6.65 11.28 -15.68
C VAL A 211 6.79 11.80 -14.24
N THR A 212 7.04 10.92 -13.27
CA THR A 212 7.31 11.29 -11.87
C THR A 212 8.57 12.14 -11.75
N TYR A 213 9.63 11.80 -12.50
CA TYR A 213 10.82 12.63 -12.55
C TYR A 213 10.52 14.04 -13.07
N TYR A 214 9.79 14.15 -14.18
CA TYR A 214 9.48 15.47 -14.75
C TYR A 214 8.57 16.30 -13.85
N ASP A 215 7.63 15.67 -13.16
CA ASP A 215 6.78 16.37 -12.20
C ASP A 215 7.58 16.87 -11.01
N TYR A 216 8.47 16.02 -10.46
CA TYR A 216 9.38 16.40 -9.38
C TYR A 216 10.28 17.58 -9.79
N MET A 217 10.88 17.53 -10.98
CA MET A 217 11.74 18.62 -11.49
C MET A 217 10.97 19.92 -11.75
N LYS A 218 9.68 19.84 -12.06
CA LYS A 218 8.82 21.02 -12.18
C LYS A 218 8.58 21.69 -10.83
N ALA A 219 8.39 20.91 -9.78
CA ALA A 219 8.23 21.38 -8.40
C ALA A 219 9.58 21.83 -7.79
N HIS A 220 10.68 21.17 -8.16
CA HIS A 220 12.03 21.36 -7.62
C HIS A 220 13.05 21.63 -8.73
N PRO A 221 12.98 22.78 -9.43
CA PRO A 221 13.79 23.04 -10.63
C PRO A 221 15.32 23.08 -10.37
N ASP A 222 15.73 23.28 -9.14
CA ASP A 222 17.13 23.31 -8.71
C ASP A 222 17.63 21.96 -8.17
N ALA A 223 16.81 20.91 -8.21
CA ALA A 223 17.21 19.58 -7.73
C ALA A 223 18.33 18.99 -8.60
N GLU A 224 19.41 18.57 -7.96
CA GLU A 224 20.61 18.05 -8.64
C GLU A 224 20.43 16.56 -9.01
N ILE A 225 19.38 16.23 -9.79
CA ILE A 225 19.13 14.90 -10.31
C ILE A 225 18.92 14.88 -11.81
N LYS A 226 19.14 13.73 -12.45
CA LYS A 226 18.89 13.51 -13.89
C LYS A 226 18.42 12.09 -14.15
N ILE A 227 17.75 11.89 -15.29
CA ILE A 227 17.51 10.55 -15.83
C ILE A 227 18.83 10.08 -16.46
N ALA A 228 19.32 8.92 -16.01
CA ALA A 228 20.51 8.27 -16.55
C ALA A 228 20.14 7.41 -17.80
N CYS A 229 19.06 6.62 -17.71
CA CYS A 229 18.51 5.83 -18.81
C CYS A 229 17.00 5.57 -18.59
N LEU A 230 16.36 5.00 -19.65
CA LEU A 230 14.95 4.62 -19.67
C LEU A 230 14.82 3.14 -20.06
#